data_72c498708ec29ae6717a3ca95fa7b7a8
#
_entry.id   72c498708ec29ae6717a3ca95fa7b7a8
#
_cell.length_a   1.000
_cell.length_b   1.000
_cell.length_c   1.000
_cell.angle_alpha   90.00
_cell.angle_beta   90.00
_cell.angle_gamma   90.00
#
_symmetry.space_group_name_H-M   'P 1'
#
loop_
_entity.id
_entity.type
_entity.pdbx_description
1 polymer ?
#
loop_
_entity_poly.entity_id
_entity_poly.type
_entity_poly.pdbx_seq_one_letter_code
_entity_poly.pdbx_strand_id
1 'polypeptide(L)'
;MASISLRNIVKRYGHGPKANQVIHGVNAEIHDGEFVVIVGPSGCGKSTLLRMVAGLEEISGGEIAIGSRVVNQLEPAERDIAMVFQNYALYPHMSVFDNMAYGLKIAKVPKDEIKTRVDKAAKILELGHLLERKPRELSGGQRQRVAMGRAIVRQPQ
;
A
#
# COMPACT_ATOMS: atom_id res chain seq x y z
N MET A 1 -12.63 8.53 0.80
CA MET A 1 -11.18 8.41 0.50
C MET A 1 -10.59 9.81 0.52
N ALA A 2 -9.28 9.96 0.63
CA ALA A 2 -8.66 11.29 0.69
C ALA A 2 -7.99 11.63 -0.65
N SER A 3 -7.93 12.94 -1.00
CA SER A 3 -7.13 13.42 -2.13
C SER A 3 -5.63 13.26 -1.86
N ILE A 4 -4.82 13.14 -2.91
CA ILE A 4 -3.35 13.11 -2.81
C ILE A 4 -2.77 14.22 -3.68
N SER A 5 -1.92 15.06 -3.10
CA SER A 5 -1.21 16.13 -3.80
C SER A 5 0.29 15.83 -3.80
N LEU A 6 0.88 15.83 -4.98
CA LEU A 6 2.31 15.69 -5.20
C LEU A 6 2.82 17.02 -5.77
N ARG A 7 3.76 17.67 -5.06
CA ARG A 7 4.29 18.97 -5.46
C ARG A 7 5.79 18.90 -5.61
N ASN A 8 6.26 18.98 -6.84
CA ASN A 8 7.68 18.97 -7.21
C ASN A 8 8.47 17.82 -6.56
N ILE A 9 7.93 16.61 -6.61
CA ILE A 9 8.54 15.43 -5.98
C ILE A 9 9.84 15.09 -6.67
N VAL A 10 10.93 15.07 -5.90
CA VAL A 10 12.28 14.72 -6.35
C VAL A 10 12.80 13.56 -5.52
N LYS A 11 13.44 12.58 -6.19
CA LYS A 11 14.21 11.52 -5.53
C LYS A 11 15.60 11.41 -6.14
N ARG A 12 16.60 11.46 -5.27
CA ARG A 12 18.01 11.23 -5.59
C ARG A 12 18.57 10.15 -4.68
N TYR A 13 19.36 9.25 -5.24
CA TYR A 13 20.13 8.25 -4.49
C TYR A 13 21.61 8.61 -4.51
N GLY A 14 22.27 8.51 -3.36
CA GLY A 14 23.66 8.92 -3.18
C GLY A 14 23.83 10.39 -2.85
N HIS A 15 25.08 10.82 -2.71
CA HIS A 15 25.44 12.17 -2.30
C HIS A 15 26.40 12.81 -3.30
N GLY A 16 26.40 14.16 -3.37
CA GLY A 16 27.32 14.96 -4.17
C GLY A 16 27.09 14.82 -5.70
N PRO A 17 28.15 15.09 -6.49
CA PRO A 17 28.04 15.15 -7.97
C PRO A 17 27.68 13.82 -8.64
N LYS A 18 27.81 12.68 -7.92
CA LYS A 18 27.47 11.34 -8.41
C LYS A 18 26.08 10.87 -7.98
N ALA A 19 25.27 11.73 -7.36
CA ALA A 19 23.90 11.38 -6.98
C ALA A 19 23.06 11.07 -8.24
N ASN A 20 22.41 9.92 -8.23
CA ASN A 20 21.52 9.51 -9.31
C ASN A 20 20.10 9.98 -9.02
N GLN A 21 19.60 10.91 -9.81
CA GLN A 21 18.22 11.40 -9.71
C GLN A 21 17.30 10.50 -10.53
N VAL A 22 16.31 9.88 -9.85
CA VAL A 22 15.35 8.96 -10.47
C VAL A 22 13.95 9.53 -10.60
N ILE A 23 13.63 10.57 -9.82
CA ILE A 23 12.36 11.32 -9.92
C ILE A 23 12.70 12.81 -10.09
N HIS A 24 12.13 13.44 -11.10
CA HIS A 24 12.56 14.74 -11.63
C HIS A 24 11.48 15.83 -11.49
N GLY A 25 10.92 16.01 -10.30
CA GLY A 25 9.95 17.08 -10.04
C GLY A 25 8.54 16.70 -10.49
N VAL A 26 8.02 15.56 -10.04
CA VAL A 26 6.66 15.12 -10.35
C VAL A 26 5.64 15.99 -9.63
N ASN A 27 4.65 16.47 -10.40
CA ASN A 27 3.48 17.19 -9.89
C ASN A 27 2.23 16.43 -10.30
N ALA A 28 1.32 16.17 -9.36
CA ALA A 28 0.03 15.55 -9.62
C ALA A 28 -0.96 15.89 -8.50
N GLU A 29 -2.19 16.11 -8.88
CA GLU A 29 -3.34 16.23 -7.98
C GLU A 29 -4.28 15.07 -8.27
N ILE A 30 -4.53 14.23 -7.27
CA ILE A 30 -5.41 13.07 -7.35
C ILE A 30 -6.61 13.35 -6.46
N HIS A 31 -7.79 13.39 -7.05
CA HIS A 31 -9.01 13.71 -6.31
C HIS A 31 -9.54 12.50 -5.54
N ASP A 32 -10.38 12.76 -4.55
CA ASP A 32 -11.07 11.70 -3.82
C ASP A 32 -11.85 10.79 -4.76
N GLY A 33 -11.66 9.48 -4.61
CA GLY A 33 -12.31 8.45 -5.43
C GLY A 33 -11.74 8.27 -6.83
N GLU A 34 -10.71 9.03 -7.22
CA GLU A 34 -10.10 8.92 -8.54
C GLU A 34 -9.27 7.64 -8.68
N PHE A 35 -9.36 6.98 -9.84
CA PHE A 35 -8.52 5.86 -10.21
C PHE A 35 -7.39 6.32 -11.14
N VAL A 36 -6.16 6.32 -10.63
CA VAL A 36 -4.98 6.78 -11.36
C VAL A 36 -4.08 5.62 -11.76
N VAL A 37 -3.62 5.62 -13.03
CA VAL A 37 -2.67 4.64 -13.55
C VAL A 37 -1.34 5.31 -13.86
N ILE A 38 -0.25 4.80 -13.26
CA ILE A 38 1.12 5.25 -13.53
C ILE A 38 1.73 4.33 -14.59
N VAL A 39 1.98 4.86 -15.78
CA VAL A 39 2.57 4.13 -16.90
C VAL A 39 3.96 4.61 -17.22
N GLY A 40 4.79 3.75 -17.80
CA GLY A 40 6.15 4.07 -18.22
C GLY A 40 7.04 2.83 -18.33
N PRO A 41 8.23 2.94 -18.93
CA PRO A 41 9.17 1.83 -19.10
C PRO A 41 9.67 1.27 -17.77
N SER A 42 10.25 0.08 -17.81
CA SER A 42 10.88 -0.52 -16.61
C SER A 42 12.02 0.39 -16.11
N GLY A 43 12.11 0.55 -14.79
CA GLY A 43 13.16 1.36 -14.16
C GLY A 43 12.92 2.88 -14.14
N CYS A 44 11.82 3.41 -14.70
CA CYS A 44 11.55 4.85 -14.71
C CYS A 44 11.04 5.45 -13.38
N GLY A 45 11.07 4.69 -12.28
CA GLY A 45 10.74 5.21 -10.95
C GLY A 45 9.29 5.03 -10.47
N LYS A 46 8.41 4.33 -11.22
CA LYS A 46 6.98 4.13 -10.81
C LYS A 46 6.84 3.56 -9.40
N SER A 47 7.53 2.45 -9.12
CA SER A 47 7.49 1.81 -7.81
C SER A 47 8.13 2.68 -6.72
N THR A 48 9.13 3.47 -7.07
CA THR A 48 9.77 4.43 -6.16
C THR A 48 8.77 5.53 -5.78
N LEU A 49 8.04 6.07 -6.75
CA LEU A 49 7.01 7.08 -6.50
C LEU A 49 5.91 6.54 -5.57
N LEU A 50 5.40 5.34 -5.85
CA LEU A 50 4.40 4.69 -4.98
C LEU A 50 4.93 4.45 -3.56
N ARG A 51 6.20 4.03 -3.42
CA ARG A 51 6.83 3.86 -2.10
C ARG A 51 6.97 5.17 -1.35
N MET A 52 7.29 6.27 -2.04
CA MET A 52 7.38 7.60 -1.43
C MET A 52 6.02 8.07 -0.93
N VAL A 53 4.94 7.87 -1.70
CA VAL A 53 3.57 8.15 -1.25
C VAL A 53 3.23 7.30 -0.02
N ALA A 54 3.64 6.02 -0.02
CA ALA A 54 3.41 5.11 1.10
C ALA A 54 4.31 5.37 2.33
N GLY A 55 5.29 6.26 2.26
CA GLY A 55 6.25 6.50 3.34
C GLY A 55 7.30 5.41 3.51
N LEU A 56 7.40 4.49 2.56
CA LEU A 56 8.39 3.41 2.54
C LEU A 56 9.72 3.84 1.90
N GLU A 57 9.76 5.03 1.37
CA GLU A 57 10.91 5.67 0.76
C GLU A 57 10.80 7.18 1.00
N GLU A 58 11.88 7.82 1.43
CA GLU A 58 11.92 9.27 1.65
C GLU A 58 12.04 10.02 0.33
N ILE A 59 11.39 11.16 0.23
CA ILE A 59 11.60 12.11 -0.86
C ILE A 59 12.89 12.90 -0.63
N SER A 60 13.57 13.29 -1.70
CA SER A 60 14.75 14.18 -1.62
C SER A 60 14.36 15.66 -1.73
N GLY A 61 13.15 15.96 -2.18
CA GLY A 61 12.59 17.30 -2.29
C GLY A 61 11.14 17.26 -2.71
N GLY A 62 10.46 18.38 -2.50
CA GLY A 62 9.04 18.52 -2.77
C GLY A 62 8.15 18.22 -1.55
N GLU A 63 6.86 18.06 -1.81
CA GLU A 63 5.85 17.86 -0.77
C GLU A 63 4.80 16.83 -1.20
N ILE A 64 4.49 15.89 -0.32
CA ILE A 64 3.36 14.96 -0.45
C ILE A 64 2.33 15.32 0.59
N ALA A 65 1.09 15.55 0.16
CA ALA A 65 -0.05 15.72 1.07
C ALA A 65 -1.12 14.66 0.80
N ILE A 66 -1.75 14.19 1.88
CA ILE A 66 -2.91 13.28 1.85
C ILE A 66 -4.04 14.00 2.59
N GLY A 67 -5.12 14.31 1.86
CA GLY A 67 -6.13 15.24 2.33
C GLY A 67 -5.50 16.60 2.61
N SER A 68 -5.73 17.14 3.81
CA SER A 68 -5.15 18.42 4.27
C SER A 68 -3.79 18.27 4.96
N ARG A 69 -3.24 17.05 5.10
CA ARG A 69 -2.01 16.79 5.87
C ARG A 69 -0.81 16.59 4.96
N VAL A 70 0.26 17.36 5.19
CA VAL A 70 1.59 17.07 4.63
C VAL A 70 2.15 15.84 5.36
N VAL A 71 2.58 14.83 4.59
CA VAL A 71 2.97 13.52 5.13
C VAL A 71 4.47 13.21 4.98
N ASN A 72 5.28 14.18 4.56
CA ASN A 72 6.71 13.97 4.30
C ASN A 72 7.44 13.29 5.46
N GLN A 73 7.14 13.69 6.70
CA GLN A 73 7.80 13.22 7.93
C GLN A 73 7.00 12.14 8.68
N LEU A 74 5.86 11.70 8.12
CA LEU A 74 5.01 10.70 8.75
C LEU A 74 5.46 9.29 8.37
N GLU A 75 5.50 8.43 9.38
CA GLU A 75 5.73 7.00 9.18
C GLU A 75 4.58 6.36 8.36
N PRO A 76 4.83 5.25 7.64
CA PRO A 76 3.81 4.59 6.83
C PRO A 76 2.50 4.28 7.58
N ALA A 77 2.61 3.92 8.86
CA ALA A 77 1.45 3.59 9.70
C ALA A 77 0.55 4.81 9.99
N GLU A 78 1.10 6.01 9.94
CA GLU A 78 0.41 7.27 10.26
C GLU A 78 -0.25 7.91 9.04
N ARG A 79 0.04 7.41 7.83
CA ARG A 79 -0.48 7.97 6.56
C ARG A 79 -1.89 7.51 6.21
N ASP A 80 -2.44 6.53 6.94
CA ASP A 80 -3.77 5.94 6.73
C ASP A 80 -4.04 5.46 5.29
N ILE A 81 -3.03 4.88 4.70
CA ILE A 81 -3.08 4.27 3.36
C ILE A 81 -2.79 2.77 3.43
N ALA A 82 -3.12 2.06 2.38
CA ALA A 82 -2.75 0.65 2.21
C ALA A 82 -2.02 0.45 0.89
N MET A 83 -1.01 -0.42 0.89
CA MET A 83 -0.24 -0.77 -0.29
C MET A 83 -0.27 -2.28 -0.53
N VAL A 84 -0.49 -2.66 -1.78
CA VAL A 84 -0.37 -4.05 -2.25
C VAL A 84 0.93 -4.16 -3.03
N PHE A 85 1.85 -5.02 -2.56
CA PHE A 85 3.15 -5.23 -3.20
C PHE A 85 3.06 -6.19 -4.37
N GLN A 86 3.94 -6.02 -5.36
CA GLN A 86 4.01 -6.88 -6.55
C GLN A 86 4.32 -8.35 -6.20
N ASN A 87 5.08 -8.61 -5.15
CA ASN A 87 5.40 -9.95 -4.63
C ASN A 87 4.41 -10.46 -3.59
N TYR A 88 3.26 -9.77 -3.45
CA TYR A 88 2.16 -10.03 -2.51
C TYR A 88 2.54 -9.88 -1.03
N ALA A 89 3.80 -10.06 -0.63
CA ALA A 89 4.33 -9.95 0.74
C ALA A 89 3.47 -10.68 1.79
N LEU A 90 2.98 -11.89 1.47
CA LEU A 90 2.20 -12.71 2.39
C LEU A 90 3.12 -13.39 3.41
N TYR A 91 2.62 -13.53 4.64
CA TYR A 91 3.29 -14.29 5.68
C TYR A 91 3.07 -15.80 5.45
N PRO A 92 4.11 -16.57 5.08
CA PRO A 92 3.94 -17.95 4.59
C PRO A 92 3.48 -18.94 5.66
N HIS A 93 3.73 -18.64 6.92
CA HIS A 93 3.37 -19.46 8.08
C HIS A 93 1.95 -19.22 8.57
N MET A 94 1.31 -18.13 8.16
CA MET A 94 -0.05 -17.73 8.56
C MET A 94 -1.08 -18.25 7.57
N SER A 95 -2.31 -18.53 8.06
CA SER A 95 -3.48 -18.79 7.21
C SER A 95 -3.86 -17.56 6.37
N VAL A 96 -4.74 -17.73 5.40
CA VAL A 96 -5.35 -16.61 4.65
C VAL A 96 -6.06 -15.65 5.61
N PHE A 97 -6.87 -16.19 6.53
CA PHE A 97 -7.54 -15.39 7.56
C PHE A 97 -6.54 -14.58 8.37
N ASP A 98 -5.49 -15.21 8.89
CA ASP A 98 -4.48 -14.53 9.71
C ASP A 98 -3.68 -13.50 8.93
N ASN A 99 -3.36 -13.76 7.66
CA ASN A 99 -2.74 -12.77 6.78
C ASN A 99 -3.61 -11.52 6.64
N MET A 100 -4.92 -11.68 6.41
CA MET A 100 -5.84 -10.55 6.28
C MET A 100 -6.03 -9.82 7.63
N ALA A 101 -6.15 -10.57 8.73
CA ALA A 101 -6.40 -10.04 10.07
C ALA A 101 -5.18 -9.38 10.72
N TYR A 102 -3.97 -9.63 10.24
CA TYR A 102 -2.73 -9.29 10.95
C TYR A 102 -2.64 -7.81 11.35
N GLY A 103 -2.88 -6.90 10.41
CA GLY A 103 -2.84 -5.46 10.69
C GLY A 103 -3.86 -5.01 11.73
N LEU A 104 -5.06 -5.61 11.70
CA LEU A 104 -6.12 -5.33 12.68
C LEU A 104 -5.78 -5.86 14.07
N LYS A 105 -5.10 -7.03 14.14
CA LYS A 105 -4.60 -7.59 15.41
C LYS A 105 -3.55 -6.69 16.06
N ILE A 106 -2.62 -6.14 15.27
CA ILE A 106 -1.61 -5.18 15.75
C ILE A 106 -2.29 -3.89 16.26
N ALA A 107 -3.31 -3.42 15.55
CA ALA A 107 -4.10 -2.25 15.94
C ALA A 107 -5.06 -2.53 17.12
N LYS A 108 -5.00 -3.75 17.71
CA LYS A 108 -5.83 -4.18 18.86
C LYS A 108 -7.35 -4.06 18.61
N VAL A 109 -7.78 -4.23 17.37
CA VAL A 109 -9.21 -4.26 17.02
C VAL A 109 -9.87 -5.48 17.68
N PRO A 110 -11.11 -5.37 18.19
CA PRO A 110 -11.84 -6.49 18.81
C PRO A 110 -11.98 -7.70 17.86
N LYS A 111 -11.91 -8.92 18.40
CA LYS A 111 -11.93 -10.17 17.60
C LYS A 111 -13.16 -10.30 16.71
N ASP A 112 -14.33 -9.92 17.23
CA ASP A 112 -15.60 -10.01 16.48
C ASP A 112 -15.62 -9.04 15.29
N GLU A 113 -15.05 -7.84 15.47
CA GLU A 113 -14.90 -6.87 14.40
C GLU A 113 -13.88 -7.34 13.36
N ILE A 114 -12.75 -7.92 13.77
CA ILE A 114 -11.77 -8.52 12.86
C ILE A 114 -12.46 -9.59 12.00
N LYS A 115 -13.20 -10.49 12.63
CA LYS A 115 -13.92 -11.55 11.90
C LYS A 115 -14.88 -10.96 10.89
N THR A 116 -15.69 -9.98 11.28
CA THR A 116 -16.67 -9.31 10.40
C THR A 116 -16.00 -8.66 9.20
N ARG A 117 -14.90 -7.92 9.42
CA ARG A 117 -14.16 -7.24 8.34
C ARG A 117 -13.49 -8.24 7.39
N VAL A 118 -12.88 -9.31 7.93
CA VAL A 118 -12.27 -10.37 7.12
C VAL A 118 -13.31 -11.12 6.31
N ASP A 119 -14.43 -11.52 6.90
CA ASP A 119 -15.51 -12.23 6.21
C ASP A 119 -16.10 -11.39 5.06
N LYS A 120 -16.30 -10.08 5.30
CA LYS A 120 -16.76 -9.14 4.27
C LYS A 120 -15.77 -9.04 3.11
N ALA A 121 -14.49 -8.87 3.39
CA ALA A 121 -13.45 -8.78 2.36
C ALA A 121 -13.29 -10.12 1.61
N ALA A 122 -13.33 -11.25 2.33
CA ALA A 122 -13.25 -12.58 1.76
C ALA A 122 -14.44 -12.86 0.82
N LYS A 123 -15.63 -12.37 1.13
CA LYS A 123 -16.81 -12.47 0.24
C LYS A 123 -16.60 -11.69 -1.05
N ILE A 124 -16.13 -10.44 -0.97
CA ILE A 124 -15.86 -9.59 -2.15
C ILE A 124 -14.80 -10.23 -3.06
N LEU A 125 -13.78 -10.87 -2.47
CA LEU A 125 -12.64 -11.43 -3.17
C LEU A 125 -12.77 -12.93 -3.48
N GLU A 126 -13.93 -13.53 -3.18
CA GLU A 126 -14.20 -14.96 -3.37
C GLU A 126 -13.18 -15.88 -2.66
N LEU A 127 -12.75 -15.50 -1.46
CA LEU A 127 -11.74 -16.21 -0.66
C LEU A 127 -12.34 -17.03 0.49
N GLY A 128 -13.66 -17.01 0.70
CA GLY A 128 -14.31 -17.63 1.86
C GLY A 128 -13.92 -19.10 2.11
N HIS A 129 -13.84 -19.89 1.03
CA HIS A 129 -13.46 -21.31 1.09
C HIS A 129 -11.94 -21.54 1.25
N LEU A 130 -11.14 -20.48 1.29
CA LEU A 130 -9.67 -20.54 1.38
C LEU A 130 -9.13 -19.98 2.70
N LEU A 131 -9.96 -19.48 3.60
CA LEU A 131 -9.54 -18.75 4.80
C LEU A 131 -8.60 -19.55 5.70
N GLU A 132 -8.75 -20.87 5.76
CA GLU A 132 -7.91 -21.77 6.58
C GLU A 132 -6.62 -22.21 5.86
N ARG A 133 -6.49 -21.96 4.55
CA ARG A 133 -5.32 -22.35 3.77
C ARG A 133 -4.13 -21.44 4.03
N LYS A 134 -2.93 -21.97 3.76
CA LYS A 134 -1.67 -21.20 3.78
C LYS A 134 -1.29 -20.72 2.37
N PRO A 135 -0.47 -19.67 2.23
CA PRO A 135 -0.07 -19.11 0.95
C PRO A 135 0.51 -20.13 -0.04
N ARG A 136 1.22 -21.16 0.45
CA ARG A 136 1.78 -22.25 -0.39
C ARG A 136 0.72 -23.11 -1.09
N GLU A 137 -0.50 -23.12 -0.58
CA GLU A 137 -1.63 -23.92 -1.09
C GLU A 137 -2.50 -23.12 -2.05
N LEU A 138 -2.07 -21.90 -2.42
CA LEU A 138 -2.81 -20.95 -3.25
C LEU A 138 -2.15 -20.77 -4.61
N SER A 139 -2.97 -20.55 -5.64
CA SER A 139 -2.51 -20.07 -6.94
C SER A 139 -1.97 -18.64 -6.84
N GLY A 140 -1.24 -18.17 -7.88
CA GLY A 140 -0.76 -16.79 -7.97
C GLY A 140 -1.88 -15.75 -7.84
N GLY A 141 -2.98 -15.94 -8.58
CA GLY A 141 -4.13 -15.05 -8.51
C GLY A 141 -4.83 -15.07 -7.14
N GLN A 142 -4.89 -16.22 -6.46
CA GLN A 142 -5.42 -16.31 -5.10
C GLN A 142 -4.53 -15.57 -4.11
N ARG A 143 -3.20 -15.73 -4.20
CA ARG A 143 -2.26 -14.95 -3.36
C ARG A 143 -2.41 -13.45 -3.57
N GLN A 144 -2.60 -13.01 -4.81
CA GLN A 144 -2.85 -11.60 -5.12
C GLN A 144 -4.13 -11.11 -4.45
N ARG A 145 -5.23 -11.87 -4.54
CA ARG A 145 -6.49 -11.52 -3.88
C ARG A 145 -6.34 -11.46 -2.35
N VAL A 146 -5.58 -12.36 -1.73
CA VAL A 146 -5.27 -12.27 -0.28
C VAL A 146 -4.52 -10.99 0.06
N ALA A 147 -3.54 -10.59 -0.76
CA ALA A 147 -2.82 -9.32 -0.56
C ALA A 147 -3.75 -8.09 -0.68
N MET A 148 -4.70 -8.12 -1.63
CA MET A 148 -5.76 -7.09 -1.73
C MET A 148 -6.66 -7.11 -0.48
N GLY A 149 -7.01 -8.29 0.03
CA GLY A 149 -7.80 -8.45 1.26
C GLY A 149 -7.14 -7.79 2.46
N ARG A 150 -5.81 -7.92 2.61
CA ARG A 150 -5.03 -7.24 3.67
C ARG A 150 -5.17 -5.71 3.61
N ALA A 151 -5.29 -5.15 2.42
CA ALA A 151 -5.51 -3.71 2.24
C ALA A 151 -6.96 -3.31 2.57
N ILE A 152 -7.94 -4.06 2.03
CA ILE A 152 -9.37 -3.75 2.17
C ILE A 152 -9.84 -3.79 3.64
N VAL A 153 -9.37 -4.78 4.43
CA VAL A 153 -9.80 -4.92 5.84
C VAL A 153 -9.39 -3.74 6.72
N ARG A 154 -8.33 -3.01 6.33
CA ARG A 154 -7.86 -1.83 7.06
C ARG A 154 -8.78 -0.63 6.88
N GLN A 155 -9.60 -0.60 5.82
CA GLN A 155 -10.47 0.52 5.46
C GLN A 155 -9.69 1.85 5.39
N PRO A 156 -8.62 1.95 4.58
CA PRO A 156 -7.83 3.17 4.44
C PRO A 156 -8.70 4.32 3.92
N GLN A 157 -8.30 5.56 4.23
CA GLN A 157 -8.96 6.77 3.74
C GLN A 157 -8.85 6.97 2.22
#